data_aabf16aba34eac1509a678c15f9d2b88
#
_entry.id   aabf16aba34eac1509a678c15f9d2b88
#
_cell.length_a   1.000
_cell.length_b   1.000
_cell.length_c   1.000
_cell.angle_alpha   90.00
_cell.angle_beta   90.00
_cell.angle_gamma   90.00
#
_symmetry.space_group_name_H-M   'P 1'
#
loop_
_entity.id
_entity.type
_entity.pdbx_description
1 polymer ?
#
loop_
_entity_poly.entity_id
_entity_poly.type
_entity_poly.pdbx_seq_one_letter_code
_entity_poly.pdbx_strand_id
1 'polypeptide(L)'
;GVSSSQVEMNSGLQFYDNIPTDQIQQILIRSASDLISLEYPNYQYVASRLLLYSLRKSINGKLWDHPHLFAHTKKCVKLGVYDEDILVQYDEGDFDRMNTMIDHDRDYNFTYAGLRQVMDKYLVQDRSSGTIFETPQFMYMMIAATIFAKYPKNKRLSYIKKYYNAISQFKINI
;
A
#
# COMPACT_ATOMS: atom_id res chain seq x y z
N GLY A 1 -16.43 14.99 -14.15
CA GLY A 1 -16.85 13.87 -13.28
C GLY A 1 -16.33 12.54 -13.79
N VAL A 2 -16.41 11.49 -12.98
CA VAL A 2 -16.12 10.11 -13.41
C VAL A 2 -17.43 9.35 -13.55
N SER A 3 -17.49 8.39 -14.49
CA SER A 3 -18.67 7.54 -14.73
C SER A 3 -18.27 6.07 -14.64
N SER A 4 -18.94 5.31 -13.77
CA SER A 4 -18.77 3.87 -13.68
C SER A 4 -19.13 3.18 -15.00
N SER A 5 -20.19 3.66 -15.67
CA SER A 5 -20.63 3.09 -16.95
C SER A 5 -19.55 3.19 -18.05
N GLN A 6 -18.72 4.22 -18.06
CA GLN A 6 -17.62 4.30 -19.03
C GLN A 6 -16.54 3.24 -18.73
N VAL A 7 -16.23 3.01 -17.46
CA VAL A 7 -15.28 1.94 -17.07
C VAL A 7 -15.86 0.58 -17.42
N GLU A 8 -17.14 0.35 -17.16
CA GLU A 8 -17.85 -0.88 -17.50
C GLU A 8 -17.86 -1.14 -19.01
N MET A 9 -18.16 -0.13 -19.82
CA MET A 9 -18.14 -0.26 -21.29
C MET A 9 -16.75 -0.60 -21.81
N ASN A 10 -15.71 0.11 -21.36
CA ASN A 10 -14.34 -0.18 -21.78
C ASN A 10 -13.86 -1.56 -21.33
N SER A 11 -14.26 -2.00 -20.14
CA SER A 11 -13.91 -3.31 -19.63
C SER A 11 -14.70 -4.43 -20.31
N GLY A 12 -16.01 -4.21 -20.56
CA GLY A 12 -16.89 -5.18 -21.20
C GLY A 12 -16.43 -5.63 -22.60
N LEU A 13 -15.78 -4.73 -23.33
CA LEU A 13 -15.19 -5.08 -24.64
C LEU A 13 -13.98 -6.05 -24.55
N GLN A 14 -13.41 -6.21 -23.36
CA GLN A 14 -12.23 -7.06 -23.13
C GLN A 14 -12.58 -8.37 -22.42
N PHE A 15 -13.83 -8.54 -21.95
CA PHE A 15 -14.26 -9.77 -21.29
C PHE A 15 -14.56 -10.86 -22.30
N TYR A 16 -14.24 -12.10 -21.93
CA TYR A 16 -14.52 -13.32 -22.68
C TYR A 16 -14.99 -14.43 -21.71
N ASP A 17 -15.62 -15.48 -22.26
CA ASP A 17 -16.13 -16.59 -21.47
C ASP A 17 -15.01 -17.30 -20.69
N ASN A 18 -15.27 -17.61 -19.41
CA ASN A 18 -14.32 -18.26 -18.51
C ASN A 18 -13.05 -17.45 -18.19
N ILE A 19 -13.09 -16.11 -18.31
CA ILE A 19 -11.97 -15.26 -17.90
C ILE A 19 -11.62 -15.48 -16.41
N PRO A 20 -10.35 -15.67 -16.04
CA PRO A 20 -9.91 -15.75 -14.65
C PRO A 20 -10.20 -14.47 -13.87
N THR A 21 -10.58 -14.59 -12.59
CA THR A 21 -10.98 -13.44 -11.75
C THR A 21 -9.87 -12.39 -11.57
N ASP A 22 -8.61 -12.80 -11.52
CA ASP A 22 -7.45 -11.92 -11.46
C ASP A 22 -7.27 -11.10 -12.74
N GLN A 23 -7.57 -11.69 -13.90
CA GLN A 23 -7.56 -10.98 -15.18
C GLN A 23 -8.70 -9.94 -15.25
N ILE A 24 -9.88 -10.23 -14.69
CA ILE A 24 -10.95 -9.24 -14.59
C ILE A 24 -10.46 -7.99 -13.85
N GLN A 25 -9.76 -8.18 -12.75
CA GLN A 25 -9.22 -7.06 -11.96
C GLN A 25 -8.21 -6.23 -12.78
N GLN A 26 -7.33 -6.89 -13.53
CA GLN A 26 -6.35 -6.20 -14.39
C GLN A 26 -7.02 -5.44 -15.53
N ILE A 27 -8.06 -6.00 -16.14
CA ILE A 27 -8.85 -5.33 -17.18
C ILE A 27 -9.53 -4.07 -16.61
N LEU A 28 -10.13 -4.14 -15.42
CA LEU A 28 -10.77 -2.99 -14.78
C LEU A 28 -9.75 -1.88 -14.49
N ILE A 29 -8.57 -2.22 -13.96
CA ILE A 29 -7.48 -1.26 -13.69
C ILE A 29 -7.06 -0.58 -15.00
N ARG A 30 -6.82 -1.37 -16.06
CA ARG A 30 -6.42 -0.87 -17.37
C ARG A 30 -7.49 0.03 -17.96
N SER A 31 -8.74 -0.43 -17.98
CA SER A 31 -9.88 0.34 -18.52
C SER A 31 -10.04 1.69 -17.82
N ALA A 32 -9.86 1.74 -16.50
CA ALA A 32 -9.90 3.00 -15.77
C ALA A 32 -8.69 3.89 -16.08
N SER A 33 -7.49 3.30 -16.25
CA SER A 33 -6.28 4.07 -16.57
C SER A 33 -6.32 4.65 -17.99
N ASP A 34 -6.92 3.95 -18.95
CA ASP A 34 -7.05 4.40 -20.34
C ASP A 34 -8.02 5.60 -20.48
N LEU A 35 -8.89 5.81 -19.50
CA LEU A 35 -9.80 6.96 -19.44
C LEU A 35 -9.15 8.22 -18.84
N ILE A 36 -7.92 8.14 -18.34
CA ILE A 36 -7.21 9.30 -17.79
C ILE A 36 -6.87 10.26 -18.93
N SER A 37 -7.37 11.48 -18.85
CA SER A 37 -7.13 12.54 -19.85
C SER A 37 -7.13 13.91 -19.20
N LEU A 38 -6.76 14.93 -19.94
CA LEU A 38 -6.86 16.34 -19.49
C LEU A 38 -8.29 16.75 -19.16
N GLU A 39 -9.27 16.21 -19.90
CA GLU A 39 -10.68 16.47 -19.67
C GLU A 39 -11.24 15.71 -18.46
N TYR A 40 -10.71 14.51 -18.20
CA TYR A 40 -11.17 13.60 -17.14
C TYR A 40 -10.04 13.14 -16.21
N PRO A 41 -9.31 14.04 -15.55
CA PRO A 41 -8.13 13.69 -14.74
C PRO A 41 -8.47 12.83 -13.53
N ASN A 42 -9.72 12.86 -13.05
CA ASN A 42 -10.13 12.13 -11.85
C ASN A 42 -10.19 10.61 -12.03
N TYR A 43 -10.14 10.08 -13.27
CA TYR A 43 -9.99 8.64 -13.48
C TYR A 43 -8.67 8.10 -12.92
N GLN A 44 -7.64 8.94 -12.73
CA GLN A 44 -6.41 8.54 -12.02
C GLN A 44 -6.67 8.01 -10.61
N TYR A 45 -7.65 8.55 -9.89
CA TYR A 45 -8.03 8.06 -8.56
C TYR A 45 -8.88 6.80 -8.63
N VAL A 46 -9.71 6.64 -9.67
CA VAL A 46 -10.47 5.39 -9.90
C VAL A 46 -9.50 4.24 -10.18
N ALA A 47 -8.58 4.42 -11.12
CA ALA A 47 -7.55 3.44 -11.45
C ALA A 47 -6.67 3.12 -10.24
N SER A 48 -6.28 4.13 -9.45
CA SER A 48 -5.52 3.95 -8.21
C SER A 48 -6.26 3.09 -7.18
N ARG A 49 -7.55 3.35 -6.96
CA ARG A 49 -8.36 2.59 -5.99
C ARG A 49 -8.55 1.13 -6.42
N LEU A 50 -8.75 0.88 -7.71
CA LEU A 50 -8.81 -0.49 -8.25
C LEU A 50 -7.46 -1.21 -8.08
N LEU A 51 -6.35 -0.52 -8.33
CA LEU A 51 -5.00 -1.05 -8.12
C LEU A 51 -4.73 -1.32 -6.64
N LEU A 52 -5.11 -0.41 -5.75
CA LEU A 52 -4.98 -0.56 -4.30
C LEU A 52 -5.80 -1.74 -3.79
N TYR A 53 -7.02 -1.95 -4.32
CA TYR A 53 -7.84 -3.11 -4.03
C TYR A 53 -7.09 -4.41 -4.36
N SER A 54 -6.53 -4.49 -5.57
CA SER A 54 -5.75 -5.65 -6.01
C SER A 54 -4.55 -5.90 -5.10
N LEU A 55 -3.80 -4.84 -4.75
CA LEU A 55 -2.65 -4.91 -3.85
C LEU A 55 -3.05 -5.44 -2.47
N ARG A 56 -4.06 -4.84 -1.83
CA ARG A 56 -4.50 -5.24 -0.48
C ARG A 56 -5.01 -6.68 -0.47
N LYS A 57 -5.76 -7.08 -1.51
CA LYS A 57 -6.24 -8.45 -1.65
C LYS A 57 -5.08 -9.45 -1.78
N SER A 58 -4.05 -9.13 -2.55
CA SER A 58 -2.89 -10.02 -2.72
C SER A 58 -2.09 -10.21 -1.43
N ILE A 59 -1.98 -9.18 -0.58
CA ILE A 59 -1.20 -9.21 0.67
C ILE A 59 -2.01 -9.82 1.83
N ASN A 60 -3.27 -9.40 1.99
CA ASN A 60 -4.08 -9.66 3.17
C ASN A 60 -5.22 -10.68 2.91
N GLY A 61 -5.46 -11.06 1.66
CA GLY A 61 -6.61 -11.88 1.24
C GLY A 61 -7.94 -11.11 1.22
N LYS A 62 -8.01 -9.95 1.89
CA LYS A 62 -9.21 -9.09 1.99
C LYS A 62 -8.85 -7.62 1.85
N LEU A 63 -9.82 -6.82 1.38
CA LEU A 63 -9.62 -5.38 1.15
C LEU A 63 -9.52 -4.57 2.45
N TRP A 64 -10.38 -4.88 3.41
CA TRP A 64 -10.61 -4.04 4.61
C TRP A 64 -9.95 -4.59 5.87
N ASP A 65 -9.39 -5.79 5.80
CA ASP A 65 -8.83 -6.48 6.93
C ASP A 65 -7.30 -6.31 6.91
N HIS A 66 -6.83 -5.31 7.62
CA HIS A 66 -5.39 -5.08 7.79
C HIS A 66 -4.91 -5.88 9.01
N PRO A 67 -3.88 -6.73 8.85
CA PRO A 67 -3.31 -7.42 9.99
C PRO A 67 -2.72 -6.40 10.97
N HIS A 68 -2.65 -6.76 12.25
CA HIS A 68 -1.92 -5.96 13.22
C HIS A 68 -0.44 -5.84 12.82
N LEU A 69 0.15 -4.65 12.98
CA LEU A 69 1.53 -4.35 12.54
C LEU A 69 2.54 -5.36 13.09
N PHE A 70 2.42 -5.75 14.37
CA PHE A 70 3.32 -6.73 14.97
C PHE A 70 3.24 -8.10 14.30
N ALA A 71 2.03 -8.61 14.07
CA ALA A 71 1.81 -9.88 13.39
C ALA A 71 2.34 -9.85 11.96
N HIS A 72 2.12 -8.74 11.24
CA HIS A 72 2.66 -8.51 9.91
C HIS A 72 4.19 -8.51 9.91
N THR A 73 4.81 -7.75 10.81
CA THR A 73 6.27 -7.66 10.93
C THR A 73 6.89 -9.02 11.22
N LYS A 74 6.33 -9.78 12.19
CA LYS A 74 6.79 -11.14 12.49
C LYS A 74 6.72 -12.07 11.27
N LYS A 75 5.63 -11.99 10.50
CA LYS A 75 5.50 -12.75 9.25
C LYS A 75 6.59 -12.38 8.26
N CYS A 76 6.84 -11.08 8.05
CA CYS A 76 7.86 -10.60 7.10
C CYS A 76 9.29 -10.94 7.53
N VAL A 77 9.60 -10.87 8.82
CA VAL A 77 10.90 -11.34 9.37
C VAL A 77 11.07 -12.85 9.16
N LYS A 78 10.03 -13.66 9.46
CA LYS A 78 10.07 -15.11 9.23
C LYS A 78 10.29 -15.48 7.76
N LEU A 79 9.79 -14.65 6.83
CA LEU A 79 10.00 -14.81 5.39
C LEU A 79 11.37 -14.28 4.91
N GLY A 80 12.16 -13.66 5.80
CA GLY A 80 13.45 -13.07 5.47
C GLY A 80 13.38 -11.81 4.62
N VAL A 81 12.20 -11.16 4.55
CA VAL A 81 11.99 -9.93 3.78
C VAL A 81 12.08 -8.65 4.63
N TYR A 82 12.00 -8.79 5.96
CA TYR A 82 12.34 -7.75 6.92
C TYR A 82 13.53 -8.20 7.77
N ASP A 83 14.36 -7.24 8.19
CA ASP A 83 15.45 -7.47 9.12
C ASP A 83 14.91 -7.80 10.53
N GLU A 84 15.45 -8.84 11.17
CA GLU A 84 15.03 -9.28 12.51
C GLU A 84 15.34 -8.24 13.59
N ASP A 85 16.34 -7.37 13.38
CA ASP A 85 16.70 -6.30 14.31
C ASP A 85 15.49 -5.43 14.70
N ILE A 86 14.49 -5.29 13.84
CA ILE A 86 13.30 -4.51 14.15
C ILE A 86 12.53 -5.10 15.36
N LEU A 87 12.52 -6.42 15.52
CA LEU A 87 11.88 -7.09 16.65
C LEU A 87 12.74 -7.05 17.93
N VAL A 88 14.04 -6.79 17.80
CA VAL A 88 14.95 -6.55 18.93
C VAL A 88 14.81 -5.11 19.43
N GLN A 89 14.64 -4.15 18.53
CA GLN A 89 14.56 -2.72 18.85
C GLN A 89 13.22 -2.32 19.51
N TYR A 90 12.13 -2.98 19.16
CA TYR A 90 10.77 -2.64 19.59
C TYR A 90 10.08 -3.83 20.22
N ASP A 91 9.48 -3.63 21.38
CA ASP A 91 8.62 -4.62 22.01
C ASP A 91 7.19 -4.59 21.42
N GLU A 92 6.37 -5.58 21.80
CA GLU A 92 4.99 -5.69 21.32
C GLU A 92 4.16 -4.44 21.65
N GLY A 93 4.35 -3.85 22.84
CA GLY A 93 3.66 -2.61 23.24
C GLY A 93 4.08 -1.39 22.41
N ASP A 94 5.32 -1.35 21.90
CA ASP A 94 5.74 -0.33 20.93
C ASP A 94 5.01 -0.52 19.58
N PHE A 95 4.89 -1.78 19.12
CA PHE A 95 4.12 -2.11 17.91
C PHE A 95 2.64 -1.79 18.04
N ASP A 96 2.02 -2.04 19.19
CA ASP A 96 0.63 -1.67 19.46
C ASP A 96 0.43 -0.17 19.29
N ARG A 97 1.33 0.62 19.87
CA ARG A 97 1.30 2.08 19.75
C ARG A 97 1.52 2.54 18.31
N MET A 98 2.47 1.96 17.58
CA MET A 98 2.67 2.26 16.16
C MET A 98 1.46 1.87 15.32
N ASN A 99 0.84 0.72 15.58
CA ASN A 99 -0.35 0.26 14.88
C ASN A 99 -1.51 1.25 15.02
N THR A 100 -1.71 1.85 16.21
CA THR A 100 -2.74 2.88 16.41
C THR A 100 -2.46 4.21 15.70
N MET A 101 -1.22 4.44 15.25
CA MET A 101 -0.86 5.64 14.48
C MET A 101 -1.14 5.49 12.99
N ILE A 102 -1.29 4.25 12.50
CA ILE A 102 -1.47 3.98 11.07
C ILE A 102 -2.88 4.35 10.65
N ASP A 103 -2.94 5.12 9.56
CA ASP A 103 -4.17 5.51 8.89
C ASP A 103 -4.15 4.96 7.46
N HIS A 104 -4.75 3.79 7.28
CA HIS A 104 -4.77 3.08 6.00
C HIS A 104 -5.59 3.80 4.90
N ASP A 105 -6.46 4.74 5.28
CA ASP A 105 -7.25 5.50 4.31
C ASP A 105 -6.42 6.54 3.55
N ARG A 106 -5.22 6.89 4.06
CA ARG A 106 -4.27 7.75 3.34
C ARG A 106 -3.84 7.17 1.99
N ASP A 107 -3.90 5.85 1.82
CA ASP A 107 -3.63 5.20 0.53
C ASP A 107 -4.59 5.65 -0.57
N TYR A 108 -5.81 6.12 -0.23
CA TYR A 108 -6.76 6.63 -1.22
C TYR A 108 -6.37 7.98 -1.83
N ASN A 109 -5.34 8.64 -1.29
CA ASN A 109 -4.80 9.89 -1.83
C ASN A 109 -3.79 9.68 -2.96
N PHE A 110 -3.34 8.45 -3.19
CA PHE A 110 -2.45 8.16 -4.31
C PHE A 110 -3.15 8.36 -5.66
N THR A 111 -2.43 9.00 -6.59
CA THR A 111 -2.75 8.89 -8.01
C THR A 111 -2.35 7.52 -8.53
N TYR A 112 -2.88 7.10 -9.68
CA TYR A 112 -2.51 5.81 -10.29
C TYR A 112 -1.00 5.69 -10.53
N ALA A 113 -0.40 6.70 -11.14
CA ALA A 113 1.04 6.72 -11.40
C ALA A 113 1.87 6.70 -10.09
N GLY A 114 1.43 7.45 -9.07
CA GLY A 114 2.10 7.47 -7.76
C GLY A 114 2.05 6.11 -7.06
N LEU A 115 0.89 5.45 -7.05
CA LEU A 115 0.77 4.11 -6.44
C LEU A 115 1.59 3.06 -7.22
N ARG A 116 1.56 3.10 -8.56
CA ARG A 116 2.41 2.25 -9.41
C ARG A 116 3.88 2.42 -9.08
N GLN A 117 4.36 3.67 -8.98
CA GLN A 117 5.75 3.96 -8.63
C GLN A 117 6.13 3.38 -7.26
N VAL A 118 5.25 3.54 -6.26
CA VAL A 118 5.48 3.00 -4.92
C VAL A 118 5.54 1.47 -4.95
N MET A 119 4.61 0.83 -5.64
CA MET A 119 4.58 -0.63 -5.79
C MET A 119 5.82 -1.17 -6.52
N ASP A 120 6.22 -0.52 -7.60
CA ASP A 120 7.29 -1.04 -8.46
C ASP A 120 8.70 -0.78 -7.89
N LYS A 121 8.87 0.27 -7.06
CA LYS A 121 10.21 0.70 -6.62
C LYS A 121 10.46 0.61 -5.12
N TYR A 122 9.45 0.80 -4.29
CA TYR A 122 9.64 1.04 -2.86
C TYR A 122 9.10 -0.05 -1.95
N LEU A 123 7.93 -0.64 -2.26
CA LEU A 123 7.38 -1.71 -1.44
C LEU A 123 8.30 -2.92 -1.42
N VAL A 124 8.44 -3.53 -0.25
CA VAL A 124 9.20 -4.77 -0.09
C VAL A 124 8.53 -5.87 -0.91
N GLN A 125 9.31 -6.46 -1.81
CA GLN A 125 8.84 -7.45 -2.77
C GLN A 125 9.93 -8.47 -3.13
N ASP A 126 9.50 -9.66 -3.48
CA ASP A 126 10.34 -10.61 -4.21
C ASP A 126 10.30 -10.25 -5.71
N ARG A 127 11.41 -9.76 -6.22
CA ARG A 127 11.51 -9.30 -7.61
C ARG A 127 11.49 -10.45 -8.62
N SER A 128 11.76 -11.68 -8.20
CA SER A 128 11.73 -12.85 -9.09
C SER A 128 10.29 -13.30 -9.35
N SER A 129 9.43 -13.26 -8.34
CA SER A 129 8.02 -13.66 -8.43
C SER A 129 7.07 -12.46 -8.60
N GLY A 130 7.53 -11.23 -8.34
CA GLY A 130 6.69 -10.04 -8.29
C GLY A 130 5.78 -9.97 -7.06
N THR A 131 5.99 -10.83 -6.06
CA THR A 131 5.18 -10.86 -4.83
C THR A 131 5.51 -9.65 -3.96
N ILE A 132 4.51 -8.83 -3.66
CA ILE A 132 4.62 -7.69 -2.74
C ILE A 132 4.14 -8.13 -1.37
N PHE A 133 4.87 -7.73 -0.31
CA PHE A 133 4.63 -8.18 1.06
C PHE A 133 4.00 -7.15 1.97
N GLU A 134 3.98 -5.87 1.60
CA GLU A 134 3.48 -4.79 2.46
C GLU A 134 2.63 -3.78 1.70
N THR A 135 1.78 -3.05 2.44
CA THR A 135 1.02 -1.91 1.93
C THR A 135 1.81 -0.61 2.10
N PRO A 136 1.47 0.48 1.38
CA PRO A 136 2.19 1.75 1.52
C PRO A 136 2.22 2.28 2.95
N GLN A 137 1.13 2.15 3.71
CA GLN A 137 1.10 2.63 5.09
C GLN A 137 2.01 1.82 6.02
N PHE A 138 2.13 0.51 5.82
CA PHE A 138 3.11 -0.30 6.55
C PHE A 138 4.53 0.07 6.17
N MET A 139 4.83 0.25 4.89
CA MET A 139 6.13 0.74 4.43
C MET A 139 6.51 2.06 5.13
N TYR A 140 5.63 3.06 5.13
CA TYR A 140 5.90 4.34 5.78
C TYR A 140 6.15 4.21 7.28
N MET A 141 5.38 3.37 7.97
CA MET A 141 5.59 3.13 9.39
C MET A 141 6.92 2.41 9.66
N MET A 142 7.26 1.41 8.86
CA MET A 142 8.51 0.67 9.00
C MET A 142 9.75 1.53 8.70
N ILE A 143 9.68 2.41 7.69
CA ILE A 143 10.72 3.41 7.42
C ILE A 143 10.91 4.31 8.66
N ALA A 144 9.82 4.84 9.21
CA ALA A 144 9.90 5.69 10.39
C ALA A 144 10.48 4.92 11.59
N ALA A 145 10.04 3.70 11.84
CA ALA A 145 10.55 2.87 12.91
C ALA A 145 12.05 2.59 12.76
N THR A 146 12.51 2.27 11.56
CA THR A 146 13.93 1.98 11.29
C THR A 146 14.80 3.21 11.49
N ILE A 147 14.39 4.39 11.00
CA ILE A 147 15.17 5.63 11.14
C ILE A 147 15.35 6.01 12.62
N PHE A 148 14.32 5.84 13.44
CA PHE A 148 14.36 6.26 14.86
C PHE A 148 14.66 5.11 15.82
N ALA A 149 15.04 3.92 15.36
CA ALA A 149 15.32 2.76 16.20
C ALA A 149 16.36 3.02 17.31
N LYS A 150 17.41 3.78 16.97
CA LYS A 150 18.52 4.12 17.90
C LYS A 150 18.25 5.34 18.79
N TYR A 151 17.09 6.00 18.66
CA TYR A 151 16.70 7.13 19.50
C TYR A 151 16.30 6.65 20.91
N PRO A 152 16.39 7.54 21.94
CA PRO A 152 15.98 7.19 23.29
C PRO A 152 14.55 6.65 23.35
N LYS A 153 14.35 5.51 24.03
CA LYS A 153 13.06 4.79 24.08
C LYS A 153 11.87 5.68 24.45
N ASN A 154 12.06 6.62 25.38
CA ASN A 154 11.01 7.52 25.84
C ASN A 154 10.61 8.62 24.84
N LYS A 155 11.39 8.81 23.76
CA LYS A 155 11.14 9.86 22.75
C LYS A 155 10.87 9.31 21.35
N ARG A 156 11.41 8.12 21.01
CA ARG A 156 11.41 7.60 19.64
C ARG A 156 10.02 7.49 19.02
N LEU A 157 8.99 7.05 19.76
CA LEU A 157 7.62 6.94 19.27
C LEU A 157 7.02 8.30 18.87
N SER A 158 7.38 9.37 19.57
CA SER A 158 6.97 10.73 19.19
C SER A 158 7.56 11.16 17.86
N TYR A 159 8.84 10.84 17.61
CA TYR A 159 9.50 11.12 16.33
C TYR A 159 8.94 10.25 15.21
N ILE A 160 8.72 8.95 15.47
CA ILE A 160 8.08 8.02 14.53
C ILE A 160 6.74 8.57 14.07
N LYS A 161 5.87 8.97 15.02
CA LYS A 161 4.56 9.56 14.70
C LYS A 161 4.66 10.79 13.81
N LYS A 162 5.57 11.71 14.15
CA LYS A 162 5.78 12.94 13.36
C LYS A 162 6.25 12.64 11.95
N TYR A 163 7.24 11.76 11.82
CA TYR A 163 7.80 11.39 10.53
C TYR A 163 6.80 10.61 9.69
N TYR A 164 6.16 9.57 10.25
CA TYR A 164 5.09 8.84 9.59
C TYR A 164 4.00 9.80 9.04
N ASN A 165 3.53 10.74 9.85
CA ASN A 165 2.54 11.71 9.40
C ASN A 165 3.05 12.61 8.27
N ALA A 166 4.33 12.96 8.27
CA ALA A 166 4.90 13.79 7.22
C ALA A 166 5.01 13.06 5.88
N ILE A 167 5.53 11.82 5.88
CA ILE A 167 5.71 11.05 4.64
C ILE A 167 4.39 10.49 4.10
N SER A 168 3.52 9.97 4.97
CA SER A 168 2.24 9.37 4.55
C SER A 168 1.19 10.38 4.09
N GLN A 169 1.40 11.67 4.38
CA GLN A 169 0.60 12.80 3.88
C GLN A 169 1.30 13.55 2.73
N PHE A 170 2.35 12.99 2.16
CA PHE A 170 3.12 13.57 1.05
C PHE A 170 3.71 14.97 1.34
N LYS A 171 3.95 15.31 2.62
CA LYS A 171 4.61 16.56 3.01
C LYS A 171 6.12 16.49 2.80
N ILE A 172 6.66 15.28 2.78
CA ILE A 172 8.05 14.95 2.49
C ILE A 172 8.03 13.80 1.47
N ASN A 173 8.81 13.92 0.40
CA ASN A 173 9.04 12.83 -0.54
C ASN A 173 10.21 11.96 -0.06
N ILE A 174 10.12 10.68 -0.36
CA ILE A 174 11.17 9.67 -0.11
C ILE A 174 11.99 9.54 -1.38
#